data_3615f00ade20cf78c84440a3b9d1073c
#
_entry.id   3615f00ade20cf78c84440a3b9d1073c
#
_cell.length_a   1.000
_cell.length_b   1.000
_cell.length_c   1.000
_cell.angle_alpha   90.00
_cell.angle_beta   90.00
_cell.angle_gamma   90.00
#
_symmetry.space_group_name_H-M   'P 1'
#
loop_
_entity.id
_entity.type
_entity.pdbx_description
1 polymer ?
#
loop_
_entity_poly.entity_id
_entity_poly.type
_entity_poly.pdbx_seq_one_letter_code
_entity_poly.pdbx_strand_id
1 'polypeptide(L)'
;SKENVKSDIILMSVGLNRASNFYYSNQNRFKETIKAEKFLRRLDDVYLIDSIGNILLAEVNDINDEFIIPSDEDYDQVLEGSPVFITNNLENKTTVMLKLNSLVDTYLYISRNIDPEILRYLNETEQAVSFYYSVENSQTGIKVTFAIIYIIVVTLLLFLSTSIAIT
;
A
#
# COMPACT_ATOMS: atom_id res chain seq x y z
N SER A 1 -2.99 8.56 1.77
CA SER A 1 -3.51 7.28 1.30
C SER A 1 -2.97 6.93 -0.10
N LYS A 2 -3.04 5.67 -0.49
CA LYS A 2 -2.63 5.20 -1.82
C LYS A 2 -3.39 5.91 -2.95
N GLU A 3 -4.68 6.14 -2.79
CA GLU A 3 -5.52 6.83 -3.76
C GLU A 3 -5.07 8.28 -3.98
N ASN A 4 -4.61 8.97 -2.94
CA ASN A 4 -4.09 10.34 -3.07
C ASN A 4 -2.81 10.39 -3.89
N VAL A 5 -1.90 9.45 -3.68
CA VAL A 5 -0.65 9.36 -4.47
C VAL A 5 -0.95 9.05 -5.93
N LYS A 6 -1.93 8.19 -6.20
CA LYS A 6 -2.40 7.87 -7.55
C LYS A 6 -2.95 9.11 -8.27
N SER A 7 -3.79 9.88 -7.59
CA SER A 7 -4.31 11.15 -8.13
C SER A 7 -3.19 12.16 -8.35
N ASP A 8 -2.25 12.26 -7.43
CA ASP A 8 -1.11 13.17 -7.52
C ASP A 8 -0.23 12.87 -8.73
N ILE A 9 0.06 11.60 -9.02
CA ILE A 9 0.87 11.26 -10.19
C ILE A 9 0.17 11.60 -11.51
N ILE A 10 -1.14 11.39 -11.58
CA ILE A 10 -1.93 11.73 -12.76
C ILE A 10 -1.88 13.24 -13.01
N LEU A 11 -2.13 14.05 -11.99
CA LEU A 11 -2.11 15.50 -12.10
C LEU A 11 -0.71 16.02 -12.39
N MET A 12 0.31 15.45 -11.76
CA MET A 12 1.70 15.79 -12.03
C MET A 12 2.09 15.46 -13.47
N SER A 13 1.67 14.31 -13.99
CA SER A 13 1.93 13.93 -15.38
C SER A 13 1.35 14.94 -16.37
N VAL A 14 0.17 15.46 -16.09
CA VAL A 14 -0.45 16.52 -16.93
C VAL A 14 0.42 17.77 -16.92
N GLY A 15 0.89 18.22 -15.76
CA GLY A 15 1.78 19.37 -15.63
C GLY A 15 3.11 19.18 -16.37
N LEU A 16 3.73 18.02 -16.21
CA LEU A 16 5.01 17.70 -16.89
C LEU A 16 4.84 17.54 -18.39
N ASN A 17 3.75 16.94 -18.85
CA ASN A 17 3.47 16.85 -20.30
C ASN A 17 3.28 18.23 -20.93
N ARG A 18 2.66 19.18 -20.24
CA ARG A 18 2.56 20.57 -20.69
C ARG A 18 3.92 21.26 -20.74
N ALA A 19 4.81 20.94 -19.82
CA ALA A 19 6.17 21.48 -19.74
C ALA A 19 7.18 20.71 -20.61
N SER A 20 6.77 19.68 -21.34
CA SER A 20 7.64 18.78 -22.09
C SER A 20 8.58 19.50 -23.09
N ASN A 21 8.12 20.63 -23.66
CA ASN A 21 8.94 21.44 -24.56
C ASN A 21 10.23 21.94 -23.89
N PHE A 22 10.20 22.16 -22.58
CA PHE A 22 11.37 22.61 -21.83
C PHE A 22 12.37 21.50 -21.53
N TYR A 23 11.96 20.26 -21.61
CA TYR A 23 12.87 19.12 -21.36
C TYR A 23 14.10 19.17 -22.26
N TYR A 24 13.92 19.53 -23.52
CA TYR A 24 15.02 19.64 -24.49
C TYR A 24 15.54 21.04 -24.63
N SER A 25 14.69 22.09 -24.56
CA SER A 25 15.06 23.47 -24.85
C SER A 25 15.58 24.23 -23.63
N ASN A 26 15.10 23.93 -22.43
CA ASN A 26 15.52 24.56 -21.19
C ASN A 26 15.37 23.59 -20.01
N GLN A 27 16.36 22.73 -19.85
CA GLN A 27 16.31 21.67 -18.83
C GLN A 27 16.20 22.22 -17.40
N ASN A 28 16.79 23.38 -17.12
CA ASN A 28 16.70 24.04 -15.82
C ASN A 28 15.26 24.41 -15.50
N ARG A 29 14.52 24.97 -16.47
CA ARG A 29 13.11 25.31 -16.30
C ARG A 29 12.25 24.06 -16.10
N PHE A 30 12.55 22.98 -16.77
CA PHE A 30 11.87 21.70 -16.59
C PHE A 30 12.11 21.14 -15.18
N LYS A 31 13.35 21.20 -14.69
CA LYS A 31 13.70 20.80 -13.31
C LYS A 31 12.99 21.64 -12.27
N GLU A 32 12.88 22.95 -12.48
CA GLU A 32 12.13 23.83 -11.57
C GLU A 32 10.63 23.45 -11.54
N THR A 33 10.07 23.07 -12.66
CA THR A 33 8.69 22.56 -12.72
C THR A 33 8.54 21.27 -11.89
N ILE A 34 9.49 20.35 -12.00
CA ILE A 34 9.48 19.12 -11.18
C ILE A 34 9.59 19.44 -9.69
N LYS A 35 10.48 20.34 -9.31
CA LYS A 35 10.63 20.78 -7.92
C LYS A 35 9.33 21.38 -7.36
N ALA A 36 8.70 22.26 -8.15
CA ALA A 36 7.44 22.89 -7.77
C ALA A 36 6.31 21.85 -7.58
N GLU A 37 6.18 20.93 -8.52
CA GLU A 37 5.19 19.84 -8.43
C GLU A 37 5.45 18.93 -7.25
N LYS A 38 6.69 18.55 -7.01
CA LYS A 38 7.11 17.75 -5.85
C LYS A 38 6.73 18.44 -4.54
N PHE A 39 7.02 19.74 -4.42
CA PHE A 39 6.70 20.51 -3.23
C PHE A 39 5.18 20.64 -3.00
N LEU A 40 4.43 21.00 -4.04
CA LEU A 40 2.97 21.17 -3.96
C LEU A 40 2.26 19.88 -3.55
N ARG A 41 2.76 18.75 -3.99
CA ARG A 41 2.15 17.44 -3.72
C ARG A 41 2.75 16.72 -2.53
N ARG A 42 3.72 17.35 -1.85
CA ARG A 42 4.40 16.78 -0.67
C ARG A 42 5.00 15.40 -0.95
N LEU A 43 5.65 15.28 -2.11
CA LEU A 43 6.37 14.07 -2.47
C LEU A 43 7.78 14.10 -1.89
N ASP A 44 8.31 12.94 -1.55
CA ASP A 44 9.68 12.82 -1.05
C ASP A 44 10.68 12.64 -2.19
N ASP A 45 10.32 11.82 -3.17
CA ASP A 45 11.18 11.53 -4.31
C ASP A 45 10.42 11.61 -5.61
N VAL A 46 11.07 12.17 -6.64
CA VAL A 46 10.59 12.19 -8.01
C VAL A 46 11.72 11.77 -8.94
N TYR A 47 11.46 10.77 -9.76
CA TYR A 47 12.38 10.29 -10.78
C TYR A 47 11.72 10.33 -12.16
N LEU A 48 12.49 10.66 -13.18
CA LEU A 48 12.20 10.30 -14.56
C LEU A 48 13.13 9.16 -14.94
N ILE A 49 12.55 8.07 -15.41
CA ILE A 49 13.29 6.86 -15.78
C ILE A 49 12.92 6.41 -17.19
N ASP A 50 13.79 5.61 -17.79
CA ASP A 50 13.50 4.97 -19.07
C ASP A 50 12.95 3.53 -18.88
N SER A 51 12.69 2.84 -19.97
CA SER A 51 12.11 1.48 -19.97
C SER A 51 13.05 0.39 -19.44
N ILE A 52 14.32 0.69 -19.22
CA ILE A 52 15.28 -0.25 -18.64
C ILE A 52 15.72 0.14 -17.22
N GLY A 53 15.07 1.16 -16.64
CA GLY A 53 15.31 1.57 -15.27
C GLY A 53 16.44 2.58 -15.07
N ASN A 54 16.99 3.15 -16.14
CA ASN A 54 17.96 4.23 -16.02
C ASN A 54 17.30 5.51 -15.54
N ILE A 55 17.94 6.19 -14.60
CA ILE A 55 17.48 7.47 -14.08
C ILE A 55 17.90 8.58 -15.05
N LEU A 56 16.90 9.24 -15.65
CA LEU A 56 17.12 10.37 -16.56
C LEU A 56 17.20 11.68 -15.78
N LEU A 57 16.42 11.82 -14.73
CA LEU A 57 16.38 12.97 -13.86
C LEU A 57 15.87 12.55 -12.49
N ALA A 58 16.42 13.13 -11.43
CA ALA A 58 16.05 12.85 -10.06
C ALA A 58 15.93 14.13 -9.23
N GLU A 59 14.84 14.23 -8.47
CA GLU A 59 14.64 15.22 -7.42
C GLU A 59 14.24 14.45 -6.16
N VAL A 60 15.21 14.23 -5.27
CA VAL A 60 15.08 13.38 -4.10
C VAL A 60 15.40 14.14 -2.83
N ASN A 61 14.74 13.79 -1.71
CA ASN A 61 15.03 14.39 -0.41
C ASN A 61 16.29 13.78 0.21
N ASP A 62 16.50 12.49 0.04
CA ASP A 62 17.69 11.78 0.52
C ASP A 62 18.36 11.04 -0.63
N ILE A 63 19.62 11.42 -0.90
CA ILE A 63 20.43 10.80 -1.96
C ILE A 63 20.77 9.34 -1.65
N ASN A 64 20.72 8.97 -0.37
CA ASN A 64 21.03 7.61 0.07
C ASN A 64 19.83 6.67 0.01
N ASP A 65 18.64 7.20 -0.28
CA ASP A 65 17.45 6.36 -0.45
C ASP A 65 17.63 5.41 -1.64
N GLU A 66 17.30 4.17 -1.41
CA GLU A 66 17.42 3.14 -2.42
C GLU A 66 16.37 3.32 -3.52
N PHE A 67 16.82 3.43 -4.77
CA PHE A 67 15.94 3.40 -5.94
C PHE A 67 15.66 1.95 -6.34
N ILE A 68 14.38 1.58 -6.37
CA ILE A 68 13.94 0.23 -6.76
C ILE A 68 13.55 0.26 -8.22
N ILE A 69 14.28 -0.51 -9.03
CA ILE A 69 14.00 -0.64 -10.45
C ILE A 69 12.67 -1.37 -10.63
N PRO A 70 11.71 -0.80 -11.40
CA PRO A 70 10.45 -1.49 -11.68
C PRO A 70 10.68 -2.81 -12.41
N SER A 71 9.81 -3.78 -12.16
CA SER A 71 9.82 -5.06 -12.85
C SER A 71 9.26 -4.94 -14.27
N ASP A 72 9.52 -5.92 -15.10
CA ASP A 72 8.95 -5.99 -16.46
C ASP A 72 7.42 -5.97 -16.40
N GLU A 73 6.83 -6.63 -15.42
CA GLU A 73 5.40 -6.62 -15.19
C GLU A 73 4.86 -5.22 -14.87
N ASP A 74 5.57 -4.44 -14.06
CA ASP A 74 5.21 -3.05 -13.74
C ASP A 74 5.19 -2.19 -15.02
N TYR A 75 6.19 -2.34 -15.88
CA TYR A 75 6.25 -1.65 -17.16
C TYR A 75 5.10 -2.05 -18.09
N ASP A 76 4.78 -3.33 -18.16
CA ASP A 76 3.67 -3.82 -18.97
C ASP A 76 2.33 -3.25 -18.49
N GLN A 77 2.11 -3.22 -17.18
CA GLN A 77 0.89 -2.68 -16.59
C GLN A 77 0.75 -1.17 -16.85
N VAL A 78 1.84 -0.41 -16.76
CA VAL A 78 1.80 1.04 -16.96
C VAL A 78 1.51 1.43 -18.41
N LEU A 79 1.82 0.57 -19.37
CA LEU A 79 1.49 0.77 -20.78
C LEU A 79 -0.02 0.76 -21.05
N GLU A 80 -0.81 0.19 -20.15
CA GLU A 80 -2.28 0.23 -20.22
C GLU A 80 -2.85 1.64 -19.95
N GLY A 81 -2.02 2.59 -19.51
CA GLY A 81 -2.39 4.00 -19.33
C GLY A 81 -2.80 4.38 -17.91
N SER A 82 -2.77 3.46 -16.97
CA SER A 82 -3.09 3.70 -15.56
C SER A 82 -1.83 3.74 -14.69
N PRO A 83 -1.82 4.51 -13.60
CA PRO A 83 -0.73 4.45 -12.62
C PRO A 83 -0.57 3.06 -12.02
N VAL A 84 0.68 2.64 -11.82
CA VAL A 84 1.02 1.34 -11.26
C VAL A 84 1.76 1.53 -9.94
N PHE A 85 1.30 0.86 -8.89
CA PHE A 85 2.01 0.83 -7.61
C PHE A 85 3.20 -0.12 -7.71
N ILE A 86 4.39 0.40 -7.38
CA ILE A 86 5.59 -0.41 -7.33
C ILE A 86 5.66 -1.08 -5.95
N THR A 87 5.60 -2.39 -5.94
CA THR A 87 5.72 -3.17 -4.72
C THR A 87 7.18 -3.22 -4.30
N ASN A 88 7.49 -2.63 -3.17
CA ASN A 88 8.79 -2.73 -2.55
C ASN A 88 8.67 -3.32 -1.15
N ASN A 89 9.75 -3.89 -0.66
CA ASN A 89 9.82 -4.43 0.70
C ASN A 89 9.97 -3.34 1.77
N LEU A 90 9.98 -2.07 1.35
CA LEU A 90 10.05 -0.92 2.25
C LEU A 90 8.63 -0.57 2.67
N GLU A 91 8.22 -1.01 3.84
CA GLU A 91 6.88 -0.82 4.39
C GLU A 91 6.49 0.65 4.62
N ASN A 92 7.48 1.55 4.63
CA ASN A 92 7.31 2.95 4.99
C ASN A 92 7.18 3.90 3.78
N LYS A 93 7.10 3.37 2.57
CA LYS A 93 7.10 4.20 1.35
C LYS A 93 6.04 3.73 0.35
N THR A 94 5.27 4.67 -0.19
CA THR A 94 4.34 4.40 -1.30
C THR A 94 4.97 4.91 -2.59
N THR A 95 5.13 4.04 -3.56
CA THR A 95 5.76 4.32 -4.86
C THR A 95 4.79 4.03 -5.99
N VAL A 96 4.67 4.98 -6.93
CA VAL A 96 3.77 4.90 -8.09
C VAL A 96 4.52 5.30 -9.35
N MET A 97 4.23 4.64 -10.45
CA MET A 97 4.79 4.92 -11.77
C MET A 97 3.70 5.19 -12.80
N LEU A 98 3.97 6.12 -13.73
CA LEU A 98 3.09 6.43 -14.85
C LEU A 98 3.93 6.84 -16.06
N LYS A 99 3.51 6.46 -17.25
CA LYS A 99 4.20 6.85 -18.48
C LYS A 99 3.93 8.32 -18.83
N LEU A 100 4.99 9.05 -19.22
CA LEU A 100 4.88 10.40 -19.76
C LEU A 100 4.79 10.35 -21.29
N ASN A 101 3.61 10.53 -21.84
CA ASN A 101 3.34 10.35 -23.27
C ASN A 101 3.99 11.45 -24.15
N SER A 102 4.28 12.61 -23.60
CA SER A 102 4.90 13.73 -24.34
C SER A 102 6.42 13.62 -24.47
N LEU A 103 7.05 12.70 -23.76
CA LEU A 103 8.49 12.43 -23.82
C LEU A 103 8.73 11.01 -24.34
N VAL A 104 9.86 10.84 -25.05
CA VAL A 104 10.22 9.53 -25.62
C VAL A 104 10.79 8.64 -24.52
N ASP A 105 10.25 7.43 -24.39
CA ASP A 105 10.72 6.39 -23.47
C ASP A 105 10.97 6.93 -22.05
N THR A 106 9.99 7.68 -21.52
CA THR A 106 10.11 8.34 -20.22
C THR A 106 8.93 8.00 -19.35
N TYR A 107 9.22 7.61 -18.11
CA TYR A 107 8.25 7.25 -17.09
C TYR A 107 8.45 8.15 -15.87
N LEU A 108 7.34 8.61 -15.30
CA LEU A 108 7.33 9.35 -14.05
C LEU A 108 7.22 8.33 -12.89
N TYR A 109 8.15 8.43 -11.96
CA TYR A 109 8.25 7.55 -10.80
C TYR A 109 8.30 8.42 -9.55
N ILE A 110 7.29 8.33 -8.71
CA ILE A 110 7.18 9.16 -7.50
C ILE A 110 7.07 8.30 -6.26
N SER A 111 7.58 8.82 -5.15
CA SER A 111 7.49 8.19 -3.84
C SER A 111 7.07 9.19 -2.78
N ARG A 112 6.26 8.72 -1.86
CA ARG A 112 5.89 9.44 -0.65
C ARG A 112 6.13 8.53 0.55
N ASN A 113 6.86 9.03 1.54
CA ASN A 113 7.05 8.32 2.78
C ASN A 113 5.72 8.28 3.56
N ILE A 114 5.43 7.15 4.15
CA ILE A 114 4.30 7.03 5.07
C ILE A 114 4.77 7.57 6.43
N ASP A 115 3.94 8.43 7.05
CA ASP A 115 4.23 8.96 8.37
C ASP A 115 4.45 7.81 9.36
N PRO A 116 5.56 7.79 10.13
CA PRO A 116 5.81 6.77 11.13
C PRO A 116 4.70 6.63 12.17
N GLU A 117 4.02 7.71 12.50
CA GLU A 117 2.87 7.69 13.43
C GLU A 117 1.67 6.94 12.80
N ILE A 118 1.42 7.12 11.51
CA ILE A 118 0.36 6.40 10.79
C ILE A 118 0.69 4.91 10.71
N LEU A 119 1.92 4.54 10.43
CA LEU A 119 2.37 3.15 10.43
C LEU A 119 2.19 2.50 11.79
N ARG A 120 2.58 3.20 12.84
CA ARG A 120 2.39 2.74 14.22
C ARG A 120 0.92 2.55 14.55
N TYR A 121 0.06 3.48 14.16
CA TYR A 121 -1.39 3.38 14.34
C TYR A 121 -1.98 2.18 13.60
N LEU A 122 -1.59 1.94 12.34
CA LEU A 122 -2.03 0.79 11.55
C LEU A 122 -1.59 -0.54 12.19
N ASN A 123 -0.35 -0.64 12.66
CA ASN A 123 0.16 -1.82 13.36
C ASN A 123 -0.60 -2.09 14.67
N GLU A 124 -0.86 -1.06 15.45
CA GLU A 124 -1.68 -1.17 16.67
C GLU A 124 -3.11 -1.62 16.36
N THR A 125 -3.70 -1.14 15.28
CA THR A 125 -5.04 -1.54 14.83
C THR A 125 -5.06 -3.01 14.36
N GLU A 126 -4.06 -3.47 13.63
CA GLU A 126 -3.93 -4.88 13.26
C GLU A 126 -3.81 -5.79 14.47
N GLN A 127 -3.01 -5.42 15.46
CA GLN A 127 -2.88 -6.17 16.71
C GLN A 127 -4.19 -6.20 17.49
N ALA A 128 -4.92 -5.10 17.55
CA ALA A 128 -6.24 -5.04 18.19
C ALA A 128 -7.26 -5.94 17.50
N VAL A 129 -7.31 -5.95 16.17
CA VAL A 129 -8.20 -6.83 15.39
C VAL A 129 -7.82 -8.29 15.59
N SER A 130 -6.55 -8.64 15.55
CA SER A 130 -6.05 -9.99 15.82
C SER A 130 -6.42 -10.47 17.21
N PHE A 131 -6.28 -9.64 18.23
CA PHE A 131 -6.68 -9.93 19.60
C PHE A 131 -8.20 -10.16 19.71
N TYR A 132 -9.01 -9.33 19.08
CA TYR A 132 -10.46 -9.47 19.06
C TYR A 132 -10.90 -10.82 18.48
N TYR A 133 -10.35 -11.24 17.34
CA TYR A 133 -10.64 -12.54 16.74
C TYR A 133 -10.20 -13.71 17.63
N SER A 134 -9.07 -13.60 18.30
CA SER A 134 -8.59 -14.61 19.25
C SER A 134 -9.53 -14.78 20.43
N VAL A 135 -10.03 -13.69 21.01
CA VAL A 135 -11.01 -13.71 22.11
C VAL A 135 -12.34 -14.29 21.65
N GLU A 136 -12.83 -13.93 20.48
CA GLU A 136 -14.08 -14.47 19.93
C GLU A 136 -14.00 -15.98 19.73
N ASN A 137 -12.92 -16.51 19.18
CA ASN A 137 -12.70 -17.94 19.03
C ASN A 137 -12.67 -18.68 20.38
N SER A 138 -12.05 -18.10 21.40
CA SER A 138 -12.04 -18.62 22.76
C SER A 138 -13.44 -18.70 23.36
N GLN A 139 -14.25 -17.65 23.19
CA GLN A 139 -15.65 -17.66 23.65
C GLN A 139 -16.50 -18.72 22.98
N THR A 140 -16.33 -18.93 21.67
CA THR A 140 -17.03 -19.98 20.94
C THR A 140 -16.66 -21.37 21.47
N GLY A 141 -15.39 -21.65 21.75
CA GLY A 141 -14.91 -22.88 22.34
C GLY A 141 -15.51 -23.14 23.73
N ILE A 142 -15.57 -22.11 24.57
CA ILE A 142 -16.18 -22.19 25.92
C ILE A 142 -17.67 -22.53 25.82
N LYS A 143 -18.42 -21.89 24.92
CA LYS A 143 -19.87 -22.18 24.73
C LYS A 143 -20.11 -23.61 24.31
N VAL A 144 -19.33 -24.16 23.39
CA VAL A 144 -19.43 -25.56 22.97
C VAL A 144 -19.13 -26.50 24.13
N THR A 145 -18.12 -26.21 24.94
CA THR A 145 -17.75 -27.01 26.11
C THR A 145 -18.90 -27.05 27.15
N PHE A 146 -19.50 -25.91 27.44
CA PHE A 146 -20.68 -25.87 28.35
C PHE A 146 -21.88 -26.65 27.82
N ALA A 147 -22.14 -26.57 26.52
CA ALA A 147 -23.22 -27.34 25.88
C ALA A 147 -23.02 -28.87 26.05
N ILE A 148 -21.81 -29.34 25.84
CA ILE A 148 -21.46 -30.77 26.02
C ILE A 148 -21.63 -31.20 27.47
N ILE A 149 -21.14 -30.44 28.45
CA ILE A 149 -21.30 -30.72 29.87
C ILE A 149 -22.78 -30.78 30.25
N TYR A 150 -23.58 -29.83 29.77
CA TYR A 150 -25.03 -29.81 30.02
C TYR A 150 -25.73 -31.09 29.51
N ILE A 151 -25.42 -31.53 28.30
CA ILE A 151 -25.97 -32.76 27.71
C ILE A 151 -25.59 -33.98 28.56
N ILE A 152 -24.37 -34.11 29.02
CA ILE A 152 -23.88 -35.19 29.86
C ILE A 152 -24.65 -35.20 31.18
N VAL A 153 -24.81 -34.07 31.84
CA VAL A 153 -25.50 -33.95 33.11
C VAL A 153 -27.00 -34.35 32.98
N VAL A 154 -27.69 -33.86 31.95
CA VAL A 154 -29.09 -34.21 31.67
C VAL A 154 -29.24 -35.70 31.40
N THR A 155 -28.37 -36.31 30.63
CA THR A 155 -28.36 -37.75 30.35
C THR A 155 -28.18 -38.56 31.61
N LEU A 156 -27.27 -38.19 32.49
CA LEU A 156 -27.07 -38.86 33.80
C LEU A 156 -28.28 -38.74 34.70
N LEU A 157 -28.93 -37.57 34.78
CA LEU A 157 -30.15 -37.36 35.56
C LEU A 157 -31.30 -38.20 35.05
N LEU A 158 -31.50 -38.31 33.75
CA LEU A 158 -32.51 -39.17 33.14
C LEU A 158 -32.26 -40.65 33.45
N PHE A 159 -31.01 -41.10 33.39
CA PHE A 159 -30.62 -42.46 33.69
C PHE A 159 -30.89 -42.81 35.17
N LEU A 160 -30.52 -41.92 36.10
CA LEU A 160 -30.80 -42.10 37.53
C LEU A 160 -32.29 -42.09 37.80
N SER A 161 -33.07 -41.21 37.18
CA SER A 161 -34.53 -41.16 37.32
C SER A 161 -35.20 -42.48 36.86
N THR A 162 -34.73 -43.01 35.72
CA THR A 162 -35.23 -44.31 35.22
C THR A 162 -34.88 -45.46 36.14
N SER A 163 -33.66 -45.47 36.69
CA SER A 163 -33.26 -46.52 37.68
C SER A 163 -34.10 -46.51 38.95
N ILE A 164 -34.44 -45.33 39.45
CA ILE A 164 -35.30 -45.18 40.62
C ILE A 164 -36.74 -45.65 40.32
N ALA A 165 -37.27 -45.36 39.14
CA ALA A 165 -38.59 -45.75 38.69
C ALA A 165 -38.76 -47.28 38.54
N ILE A 166 -37.70 -48.01 38.23
CA ILE A 166 -37.68 -49.45 38.06
C ILE A 166 -37.58 -50.17 39.42
N THR A 167 -37.00 -49.50 40.43
CA THR A 167 -36.88 -50.07 41.78
C THR A 167 -38.14 -49.83 42.60
#